data_886ca28fa158b135d505a6ca4fc917b3
#
_entry.id   886ca28fa158b135d505a6ca4fc917b3
#
_cell.length_a   1.000
_cell.length_b   1.000
_cell.length_c   1.000
_cell.angle_alpha   90.00
_cell.angle_beta   90.00
_cell.angle_gamma   90.00
#
_symmetry.space_group_name_H-M   'P 1'
#
loop_
_entity.id
_entity.type
_entity.pdbx_description
1 polymer ?
#
loop_
_entity_poly.entity_id
_entity_poly.type
_entity_poly.pdbx_seq_one_letter_code
_entity_poly.pdbx_strand_id
1 'polypeptide(L)' 'MLAYDSVWEDAYRLQMRAYMAQGNRPLALRTYEQCEDVLEKEFGVPPLPETHDLYQQIRQGKYVGNGA' A
#
# COMPACT_ATOMS: atom_id res chain seq x y z
N MET A 1 -24.57 6.72 -0.62
CA MET A 1 -23.42 6.02 -1.20
C MET A 1 -22.15 6.83 -0.95
N LEU A 2 -21.12 6.16 -0.46
CA LEU A 2 -19.86 6.84 -0.20
C LEU A 2 -19.05 6.96 -1.48
N ALA A 3 -18.52 8.14 -1.72
CA ALA A 3 -17.62 8.34 -2.84
C ALA A 3 -16.26 7.76 -2.46
N TYR A 4 -15.59 7.13 -3.41
CA TYR A 4 -14.25 6.64 -3.19
C TYR A 4 -13.30 7.83 -3.00
N ASP A 5 -12.52 7.78 -1.94
CA ASP A 5 -11.58 8.85 -1.64
C ASP A 5 -10.18 8.26 -1.56
N SER A 6 -9.28 8.76 -2.39
CA SER A 6 -7.92 8.24 -2.45
C SER A 6 -7.12 8.50 -1.18
N VAL A 7 -7.64 9.32 -0.28
CA VAL A 7 -7.01 9.54 1.03
C VAL A 7 -6.82 8.23 1.78
N TRP A 8 -7.75 7.29 1.59
CA TRP A 8 -7.61 5.96 2.19
C TRP A 8 -6.33 5.27 1.74
N GLU A 9 -6.07 5.34 0.43
CA GLU A 9 -4.87 4.70 -0.08
C GLU A 9 -3.60 5.43 0.34
N ASP A 10 -3.69 6.76 0.47
CA ASP A 10 -2.55 7.52 1.00
C ASP A 10 -2.15 7.00 2.37
N ALA A 11 -3.14 6.75 3.23
CA ALA A 11 -2.88 6.23 4.57
C ALA A 11 -2.22 4.85 4.52
N TYR A 12 -2.71 3.97 3.66
CA TYR A 12 -2.11 2.65 3.51
C TYR A 12 -0.69 2.73 2.96
N ARG A 13 -0.46 3.58 1.97
CA ARG A 13 0.88 3.75 1.43
C ARG A 13 1.84 4.26 2.49
N LEU A 14 1.38 5.18 3.31
CA LEU A 14 2.19 5.71 4.39
C LEU A 14 2.58 4.62 5.38
N GLN A 15 1.64 3.74 5.72
CA GLN A 15 1.93 2.61 6.59
C GLN A 15 2.93 1.66 5.95
N MET A 16 2.79 1.38 4.66
CA MET A 16 3.72 0.51 3.95
C MET A 16 5.14 1.08 4.02
N ARG A 17 5.27 2.37 3.79
CA ARG A 17 6.58 3.03 3.85
C ARG A 17 7.14 2.99 5.27
N ALA A 18 6.30 3.19 6.26
CA ALA A 18 6.73 3.16 7.65
C ALA A 18 7.26 1.78 8.03
N TYR A 19 6.58 0.73 7.60
CA TYR A 19 7.06 -0.63 7.86
C TYR A 19 8.38 -0.90 7.15
N MET A 20 8.51 -0.41 5.92
CA MET A 20 9.77 -0.59 5.19
C MET A 20 10.91 0.15 5.89
N ALA A 21 10.64 1.33 6.45
CA ALA A 21 11.64 2.06 7.21
C ALA A 21 12.09 1.30 8.45
N GLN A 22 11.22 0.45 8.98
CA GLN A 22 11.53 -0.41 10.12
C GLN A 22 12.17 -1.74 9.70
N GLY A 23 12.31 -1.96 8.42
CA GLY A 23 12.80 -3.22 7.91
C GLY A 23 11.77 -4.34 7.99
N ASN A 24 10.48 -3.98 8.10
CA ASN A 24 9.43 -4.97 8.27
C ASN A 24 8.66 -5.16 6.97
N ARG A 25 9.31 -5.83 6.04
CA ARG A 25 8.75 -6.09 4.72
C ARG A 25 7.47 -6.92 4.77
N PRO A 26 7.39 -7.98 5.57
CA PRO A 26 6.16 -8.78 5.61
C PRO A 26 4.93 -7.95 6.00
N LEU A 27 5.05 -7.06 6.96
CA LEU A 27 3.93 -6.21 7.34
C LEU A 27 3.59 -5.18 6.28
N ALA A 28 4.61 -4.67 5.57
CA ALA A 28 4.35 -3.75 4.47
C ALA A 28 3.50 -4.44 3.39
N LEU A 29 3.85 -5.67 3.04
CA LEU A 29 3.10 -6.43 2.04
C LEU A 29 1.69 -6.76 2.52
N ARG A 30 1.57 -7.10 3.79
CA ARG A 30 0.26 -7.40 4.36
C ARG A 30 -0.64 -6.16 4.36
N THR A 31 -0.05 -5.00 4.61
CA THR A 31 -0.80 -3.75 4.58
C THR A 31 -1.42 -3.52 3.20
N TYR A 32 -0.66 -3.81 2.15
CA TYR A 32 -1.19 -3.70 0.80
C TYR A 32 -2.36 -4.66 0.58
N GLU A 33 -2.23 -5.90 1.05
CA GLU A 33 -3.28 -6.89 0.91
C GLU A 33 -4.56 -6.44 1.62
N GLN A 34 -4.42 -5.84 2.78
CA GLN A 34 -5.58 -5.30 3.49
C GLN A 34 -6.21 -4.15 2.72
N CYS A 35 -5.39 -3.29 2.15
CA CYS A 35 -5.88 -2.19 1.33
C CYS A 35 -6.69 -2.71 0.15
N GLU A 36 -6.14 -3.69 -0.55
CA GLU A 36 -6.80 -4.29 -1.70
C GLU A 36 -8.14 -4.91 -1.32
N ASP A 37 -8.17 -5.62 -0.20
CA ASP A 37 -9.38 -6.27 0.28
C ASP A 37 -10.46 -5.25 0.64
N VAL A 38 -10.09 -4.20 1.35
CA VAL A 38 -11.03 -3.15 1.72
C VAL A 38 -11.59 -2.45 0.48
N LEU A 39 -10.73 -2.12 -0.47
CA LEU A 39 -11.17 -1.45 -1.68
C LEU A 39 -12.15 -2.30 -2.46
N GLU A 40 -11.88 -3.60 -2.55
CA GLU A 40 -12.78 -4.49 -3.26
C GLU A 40 -14.13 -4.61 -2.56
N LYS A 41 -14.11 -4.79 -1.24
CA LYS A 41 -15.34 -5.00 -0.49
C LYS A 41 -16.19 -3.74 -0.36
N GLU A 42 -15.55 -2.60 -0.15
CA GLU A 42 -16.28 -1.36 0.11
C GLU A 42 -16.60 -0.60 -1.17
N PHE A 43 -15.75 -0.66 -2.16
CA PHE A 43 -15.89 0.17 -3.34
C PHE A 43 -15.88 -0.61 -4.65
N GLY A 44 -15.48 -1.87 -4.63
CA GLY A 44 -15.41 -2.68 -5.84
C GLY A 44 -14.39 -2.19 -6.84
N VAL A 45 -13.30 -1.60 -6.37
CA VAL A 45 -12.26 -1.05 -7.24
C VAL A 45 -10.90 -1.62 -6.86
N PRO A 46 -9.98 -1.69 -7.82
CA PRO A 46 -8.60 -2.08 -7.50
C PRO A 46 -7.82 -0.92 -6.91
N PRO A 47 -6.67 -1.18 -6.29
CA PRO A 47 -5.81 -0.11 -5.82
C PRO A 47 -5.34 0.78 -6.97
N LEU A 48 -5.04 2.03 -6.66
CA LEU A 48 -4.50 2.95 -7.64
C LEU A 48 -3.13 2.47 -8.14
N PRO A 49 -2.74 2.87 -9.36
CA PRO A 49 -1.43 2.49 -9.90
C PRO A 49 -0.28 2.84 -8.96
N GLU A 50 -0.36 3.98 -8.27
CA GLU A 50 0.67 4.41 -7.34
C GLU A 50 0.83 3.40 -6.19
N THR A 51 -0.28 2.92 -5.66
CA THR A 51 -0.26 1.94 -4.57
C THR A 51 0.27 0.61 -5.06
N HIS A 52 -0.18 0.20 -6.23
CA HIS A 52 0.27 -1.04 -6.84
C HIS A 52 1.77 -0.99 -7.13
N ASP A 53 2.27 0.12 -7.66
CA ASP A 53 3.68 0.28 -7.95
C ASP A 53 4.53 0.17 -6.68
N LEU A 54 4.07 0.80 -5.61
CA LEU A 54 4.77 0.72 -4.33
C LEU A 54 4.86 -0.74 -3.86
N TYR A 55 3.74 -1.45 -3.96
CA TYR A 55 3.70 -2.86 -3.60
C TYR A 55 4.70 -3.67 -4.42
N GLN A 56 4.73 -3.44 -5.73
CA GLN A 56 5.64 -4.18 -6.61
C GLN A 56 7.11 -3.89 -6.27
N GLN A 57 7.42 -2.66 -5.97
CA GLN A 57 8.79 -2.28 -5.59
C GLN A 57 9.20 -3.01 -4.31
N ILE A 58 8.30 -3.06 -3.34
CA ILE A 58 8.57 -3.74 -2.07
C ILE A 58 8.73 -5.23 -2.31
N ARG A 59 7.81 -5.81 -3.05
CA ARG A 59 7.79 -7.25 -3.31
C ARG A 59 9.03 -7.71 -4.05
N GLN A 60 9.49 -6.92 -5.03
CA GLN A 60 10.63 -7.26 -5.85
C GLN A 60 11.96 -6.88 -5.23
N GLY A 61 11.93 -6.24 -4.07
CA GLY A 61 13.14 -5.81 -3.42
C GLY A 61 13.76 -4.58 -4.06
N LYS A 62 12.98 -3.84 -4.85
CA LYS A 62 13.46 -2.64 -5.54
C LYS A 62 13.12 -1.36 -4.81
N TYR A 63 12.41 -1.47 -3.72
CA TYR A 63 12.07 -0.28 -2.95
C TYR A 63 13.32 0.29 -2.31
N VAL A 64 13.58 1.57 -2.55
CA VAL A 64 14.71 2.27 -1.96
C VAL A 64 14.14 3.23 -0.93
N GLY A 65 14.32 2.87 0.32
CA GLY A 65 13.83 3.71 1.39
C GLY A 65 14.68 4.95 1.56
N ASN A 66 14.17 5.87 2.38
CA ASN A 66 14.91 7.06 2.74
C ASN A 66 16.19 6.67 3.43
N GLY A 67 17.23 7.30 3.09
CA GLY A 67 18.48 7.05 3.76
C GLY A 67 19.19 5.83 3.26
N ALA A 68 18.67 5.25 2.22
CA ALA A 68 19.41 4.19 1.58
C ALA A 68 20.67 4.77 0.99
#